data_97652685adf7761a7f505fd985f7c1de
#
_entry.id   97652685adf7761a7f505fd985f7c1de
#
_cell.length_a   1.000
_cell.length_b   1.000
_cell.length_c   1.000
_cell.angle_alpha   90.00
_cell.angle_beta   90.00
_cell.angle_gamma   90.00
#
_symmetry.space_group_name_H-M   'P 1'
#
loop_
_entity.id
_entity.type
_entity.pdbx_description
1 polymer ?
#
loop_
_entity_poly.entity_id
_entity_poly.type
_entity_poly.pdbx_seq_one_letter_code
_entity_poly.pdbx_strand_id
1 'polypeptide(L)'
;LEDVCDNLFNPDPFYQQGGDMVRVGGMDYVCDPKAGPGNRISAMALDDGTTIDPRRMYKVAGWATVGSQAPGPPIWEVVAEYLRSSSVAEIGKLNTPVLRGVRGNPGIAAYTGTLEG
;
A
#
# COMPACT_ATOMS: atom_id res chain seq x y z
N LEU A 1 -1.81 7.79 -1.40
CA LEU A 1 -2.68 6.73 -0.82
C LEU A 1 -4.14 7.12 -0.88
N GLU A 2 -4.51 8.28 -0.34
CA GLU A 2 -5.89 8.76 -0.31
C GLU A 2 -6.49 8.83 -1.72
N ASP A 3 -5.81 9.45 -2.66
CA ASP A 3 -6.26 9.55 -4.06
C ASP A 3 -6.52 8.18 -4.70
N VAL A 4 -5.67 7.20 -4.42
CA VAL A 4 -5.86 5.84 -4.94
C VAL A 4 -7.06 5.16 -4.28
N CYS A 5 -7.24 5.33 -2.97
CA CYS A 5 -8.40 4.81 -2.26
C CYS A 5 -9.69 5.49 -2.72
N ASP A 6 -9.67 6.79 -2.91
CA ASP A 6 -10.82 7.54 -3.39
C ASP A 6 -11.25 7.12 -4.79
N ASN A 7 -10.29 6.87 -5.69
CA ASN A 7 -10.57 6.33 -7.01
C ASN A 7 -11.15 4.92 -6.96
N LEU A 8 -10.61 4.06 -6.10
CA LEU A 8 -11.08 2.67 -5.95
C LEU A 8 -12.53 2.61 -5.42
N PHE A 9 -12.87 3.49 -4.50
CA PHE A 9 -14.20 3.53 -3.87
C PHE A 9 -15.13 4.60 -4.45
N ASN A 10 -14.81 5.13 -5.63
CA ASN A 10 -15.67 6.09 -6.31
C ASN A 10 -17.04 5.44 -6.58
N PRO A 11 -18.17 6.07 -6.21
CA PRO A 11 -19.49 5.54 -6.47
C PRO A 11 -19.83 5.46 -7.95
N ASP A 12 -19.17 6.21 -8.81
CA ASP A 12 -19.31 6.13 -10.26
C ASP A 12 -18.33 5.09 -10.83
N PRO A 13 -18.81 3.94 -11.35
CA PRO A 13 -17.96 2.89 -11.86
C PRO A 13 -17.10 3.31 -13.06
N PHE A 14 -17.46 4.34 -13.79
CA PHE A 14 -16.66 4.86 -14.90
C PHE A 14 -15.39 5.58 -14.42
N TYR A 15 -15.39 6.06 -13.19
CA TYR A 15 -14.23 6.70 -12.56
C TYR A 15 -13.47 5.78 -11.63
N GLN A 16 -13.93 4.55 -11.42
CA GLN A 16 -13.16 3.54 -10.71
C GLN A 16 -12.01 3.10 -11.60
N GLN A 17 -10.86 3.69 -11.40
CA GLN A 17 -9.63 3.16 -11.96
C GLN A 17 -9.19 2.00 -11.07
N GLY A 18 -9.60 0.79 -11.49
CA GLY A 18 -9.28 -0.43 -10.76
C GLY A 18 -7.78 -0.58 -10.61
N GLY A 19 -7.37 -0.86 -9.44
CA GLY A 19 -6.02 -1.20 -9.06
C GLY A 19 -6.10 -1.93 -7.74
N ASP A 20 -5.07 -2.69 -7.44
CA ASP A 20 -4.93 -3.28 -6.13
C ASP A 20 -5.05 -2.18 -5.08
N MET A 21 -5.86 -2.43 -4.04
CA MET A 21 -5.75 -1.69 -2.80
C MET A 21 -4.27 -1.51 -2.51
N VAL A 22 -3.88 -0.31 -2.24
CA VAL A 22 -2.50 0.11 -2.16
C VAL A 22 -1.74 -0.80 -1.20
N ARG A 23 -1.09 -1.78 -1.74
CA ARG A 23 -0.12 -2.57 -1.00
C ARG A 23 1.10 -1.70 -0.78
N VAL A 24 1.43 -1.51 0.45
CA VAL A 24 2.58 -0.72 0.87
C VAL A 24 3.59 -1.60 1.57
N GLY A 25 4.86 -1.20 1.52
CA GLY A 25 5.91 -1.77 2.34
C GLY A 25 6.51 -0.66 3.20
N GLY A 26 6.94 -1.00 4.40
CA GLY A 26 7.60 -0.08 5.32
C GLY A 26 6.66 0.84 6.10
N MET A 27 5.35 0.68 5.97
CA MET A 27 4.38 1.44 6.74
C MET A 27 3.06 0.69 6.93
N ASP A 28 2.36 1.04 7.99
CA ASP A 28 1.00 0.60 8.28
C ASP A 28 0.02 1.77 8.20
N TYR A 29 -1.25 1.48 7.92
CA TYR A 29 -2.33 2.47 7.91
C TYR A 29 -3.70 1.82 8.14
N VAL A 30 -4.68 2.65 8.43
CA VAL A 30 -6.09 2.25 8.54
C VAL A 30 -6.84 2.81 7.36
N CYS A 31 -7.64 1.98 6.70
CA CYS A 31 -8.54 2.39 5.64
C CYS A 31 -10.01 2.17 6.06
N ASP A 32 -10.82 3.20 5.92
CA ASP A 32 -12.28 3.14 6.06
C ASP A 32 -12.94 3.40 4.70
N PRO A 33 -13.33 2.36 3.96
CA PRO A 33 -13.96 2.51 2.66
C PRO A 33 -15.26 3.31 2.67
N LYS A 34 -15.93 3.38 3.82
CA LYS A 34 -17.21 4.08 3.97
C LYS A 34 -17.06 5.56 4.32
N ALA A 35 -15.86 5.99 4.67
CA ALA A 35 -15.59 7.40 4.89
C ALA A 35 -15.69 8.20 3.59
N GLY A 36 -15.95 9.48 3.70
CA GLY A 36 -15.98 10.36 2.54
C GLY A 36 -14.60 10.53 1.89
N PRO A 37 -14.56 10.98 0.62
CA PRO A 37 -13.32 11.26 -0.08
C PRO A 37 -12.38 12.15 0.75
N GLY A 38 -11.09 11.86 0.70
CA GLY A 38 -10.07 12.57 1.48
C GLY A 38 -9.97 12.19 2.96
N ASN A 39 -10.82 11.26 3.45
CA ASN A 39 -10.86 10.86 4.85
C ASN A 39 -10.83 9.33 5.05
N ARG A 40 -10.48 8.58 4.02
CA ARG A 40 -10.46 7.12 4.07
C ARG A 40 -9.22 6.55 4.72
N ILE A 41 -8.10 7.25 4.61
CA ILE A 41 -6.80 6.81 5.16
C ILE A 41 -6.50 7.53 6.46
N SER A 42 -6.11 6.77 7.48
CA SER A 42 -5.73 7.31 8.78
C SER A 42 -4.65 6.45 9.46
N ALA A 43 -4.13 6.95 10.58
CA ALA A 43 -3.17 6.25 11.43
C ALA A 43 -1.94 5.73 10.66
N MET A 44 -1.43 6.52 9.72
CA MET A 44 -0.22 6.17 8.96
C MET A 44 1.01 6.24 9.85
N ALA A 45 1.74 5.13 9.93
CA ALA A 45 2.99 5.04 10.67
C ALA A 45 4.01 4.17 9.92
N LEU A 46 5.29 4.50 10.05
CA LEU A 46 6.37 3.66 9.56
C LEU A 46 6.48 2.38 10.41
N ASP A 47 7.20 1.38 9.93
CA ASP A 47 7.39 0.10 10.64
C ASP A 47 8.07 0.25 12.01
N ASP A 48 8.81 1.33 12.24
CA ASP A 48 9.40 1.68 13.52
C ASP A 48 8.41 2.34 14.50
N GLY A 49 7.15 2.52 14.09
CA GLY A 49 6.10 3.19 14.86
C GLY A 49 6.07 4.71 14.72
N THR A 50 6.98 5.30 13.95
CA THR A 50 6.98 6.74 13.72
C THR A 50 5.79 7.16 12.88
N THR A 51 4.96 8.07 13.38
CA THR A 51 3.84 8.63 12.63
C THR A 51 4.31 9.40 11.40
N ILE A 52 3.63 9.24 10.27
CA ILE A 52 3.91 10.01 9.05
C ILE A 52 3.59 11.49 9.29
N ASP A 53 4.59 12.34 9.09
CA ASP A 53 4.44 13.81 9.15
C ASP A 53 4.19 14.35 7.73
N PRO A 54 3.03 14.98 7.45
CA PRO A 54 2.70 15.51 6.12
C PRO A 54 3.64 16.63 5.65
N ARG A 55 4.43 17.22 6.54
CA ARG A 55 5.41 18.27 6.21
C ARG A 55 6.80 17.72 5.90
N ARG A 56 7.01 16.42 6.08
CA ARG A 56 8.29 15.76 5.84
C ARG A 56 8.29 15.11 4.46
N MET A 57 9.43 15.19 3.78
CA MET A 57 9.66 14.45 2.54
C MET A 57 10.09 13.02 2.85
N TYR A 58 9.50 12.06 2.16
CA TYR A 58 9.85 10.64 2.25
C TYR A 58 10.30 10.14 0.89
N LYS A 59 11.29 9.25 0.88
CA LYS A 59 11.67 8.54 -0.33
C LYS A 59 10.71 7.36 -0.54
N VAL A 60 10.04 7.35 -1.66
CA VAL A 60 9.05 6.32 -2.03
C VAL A 60 9.50 5.64 -3.31
N ALA A 61 9.43 4.32 -3.34
CA ALA A 61 9.58 3.52 -4.55
C ALA A 61 8.23 2.90 -4.92
N GLY A 62 7.93 2.87 -6.20
CA GLY A 62 6.70 2.27 -6.72
C GLY A 62 6.85 1.95 -8.20
N TRP A 63 5.98 1.13 -8.73
CA TRP A 63 6.01 0.74 -10.14
C TRP A 63 5.01 1.50 -11.01
N ALA A 64 4.00 2.12 -10.40
CA ALA A 64 2.96 2.82 -11.13
C ALA A 64 3.31 4.30 -11.26
N THR A 65 3.19 4.83 -12.47
CA THR A 65 3.29 6.27 -12.71
C THR A 65 2.01 6.96 -12.22
N VAL A 66 1.97 7.24 -10.93
CA VAL A 66 0.93 8.11 -10.38
C VAL A 66 1.48 9.53 -10.36
N GLY A 67 1.27 10.24 -11.46
CA GLY A 67 1.49 11.68 -11.54
C GLY A 67 2.92 12.17 -11.72
N SER A 68 3.95 11.36 -11.59
CA SER A 68 5.33 11.81 -11.87
C SER A 68 6.12 10.75 -12.63
N GLN A 69 6.63 11.11 -13.78
CA GLN A 69 7.63 10.32 -14.50
C GLN A 69 9.02 10.62 -13.93
N ALA A 70 9.28 10.17 -12.71
CA ALA A 70 10.62 10.29 -12.14
C ALA A 70 11.59 9.37 -12.88
N PRO A 71 12.73 9.85 -13.36
CA PRO A 71 13.73 9.01 -13.99
C PRO A 71 14.34 8.05 -12.97
N GLY A 72 14.57 6.82 -13.39
CA GLY A 72 15.20 5.80 -12.54
C GLY A 72 15.55 4.56 -13.35
N PRO A 73 16.30 3.63 -12.74
CA PRO A 73 16.59 2.35 -13.38
C PRO A 73 15.30 1.53 -13.58
N PRO A 74 15.27 0.63 -14.57
CA PRO A 74 14.13 -0.26 -14.76
C PRO A 74 13.84 -1.09 -13.51
N ILE A 75 12.55 -1.25 -13.18
CA ILE A 75 12.13 -1.92 -11.94
C ILE A 75 12.69 -3.35 -11.83
N TRP A 76 12.77 -4.08 -12.93
CA TRP A 76 13.29 -5.45 -12.95
C TRP A 76 14.78 -5.53 -12.56
N GLU A 77 15.58 -4.53 -12.89
CA GLU A 77 16.98 -4.45 -12.45
C GLU A 77 17.09 -4.22 -10.95
N VAL A 78 16.29 -3.27 -10.43
CA VAL A 78 16.24 -2.98 -8.98
C VAL A 78 15.79 -4.19 -8.18
N VAL A 79 14.74 -4.87 -8.63
CA VAL A 79 14.24 -6.08 -7.97
C VAL A 79 15.25 -7.22 -8.04
N ALA A 80 15.87 -7.44 -9.20
CA ALA A 80 16.88 -8.49 -9.35
C ALA A 80 18.11 -8.26 -8.47
N GLU A 81 18.57 -7.02 -8.36
CA GLU A 81 19.68 -6.64 -7.48
C GLU A 81 19.30 -6.83 -6.01
N TYR A 82 18.13 -6.38 -5.60
CA TYR A 82 17.63 -6.60 -4.25
C TYR A 82 17.56 -8.08 -3.89
N LEU A 83 16.99 -8.91 -4.75
CA LEU A 83 16.89 -10.36 -4.52
C LEU A 83 18.25 -11.07 -4.46
N ARG A 84 19.26 -10.59 -5.18
CA ARG A 84 20.62 -11.13 -5.11
C ARG A 84 21.34 -10.70 -3.84
N SER A 85 21.06 -9.50 -3.34
CA SER A 85 21.73 -8.94 -2.15
C SER A 85 21.08 -9.34 -0.83
N SER A 86 19.80 -9.75 -0.87
CA SER A 86 19.02 -10.09 0.32
C SER A 86 18.86 -11.60 0.45
N SER A 87 19.00 -12.12 1.66
CA SER A 87 18.62 -13.53 1.92
C SER A 87 17.09 -13.65 1.91
N VAL A 88 16.59 -14.76 1.38
CA VAL A 88 15.13 -15.03 1.33
C VAL A 88 14.51 -15.04 2.74
N ALA A 89 15.31 -15.31 3.77
CA ALA A 89 14.89 -15.27 5.18
C ALA A 89 14.61 -13.85 5.71
N GLU A 90 15.01 -12.81 4.98
CA GLU A 90 14.81 -11.40 5.33
C GLU A 90 13.61 -10.76 4.61
N ILE A 91 12.81 -11.54 3.90
CA ILE A 91 11.52 -11.06 3.38
C ILE A 91 10.65 -10.77 4.60
N GLY A 92 10.64 -9.51 4.95
CA GLY A 92 10.15 -9.01 6.21
C GLY A 92 8.62 -9.02 6.33
N LYS A 93 8.14 -8.26 7.27
CA LYS A 93 6.75 -8.01 7.59
C LYS A 93 5.91 -7.68 6.35
N LEU A 94 4.78 -8.37 6.18
CA LEU A 94 3.73 -7.95 5.26
C LEU A 94 2.94 -6.81 5.92
N ASN A 95 3.00 -5.63 5.32
CA ASN A 95 2.18 -4.51 5.74
C ASN A 95 0.77 -4.65 5.16
N THR A 96 -0.17 -5.09 5.98
CA THR A 96 -1.58 -5.22 5.60
C THR A 96 -2.37 -4.12 6.27
N PRO A 97 -3.10 -3.28 5.52
CA PRO A 97 -3.89 -2.22 6.10
C PRO A 97 -5.00 -2.77 7.00
N VAL A 98 -5.30 -2.06 8.07
CA VAL A 98 -6.47 -2.34 8.90
C VAL A 98 -7.69 -1.73 8.22
N LEU A 99 -8.67 -2.57 7.87
CA LEU A 99 -9.92 -2.15 7.23
C LEU A 99 -11.01 -1.97 8.28
N ARG A 100 -11.66 -0.82 8.27
CA ARG A 100 -12.80 -0.52 9.16
C ARG A 100 -14.13 -0.74 8.47
N GLY A 101 -15.14 -1.17 9.23
CA GLY A 101 -16.52 -1.26 8.77
C GLY A 101 -16.78 -2.27 7.65
N VAL A 102 -15.83 -3.15 7.36
CA VAL A 102 -15.94 -4.19 6.34
C VAL A 102 -16.08 -5.54 7.04
N ARG A 103 -17.25 -6.17 6.89
CA ARG A 103 -17.52 -7.51 7.44
C ARG A 103 -18.09 -8.41 6.34
N GLY A 104 -17.72 -9.68 6.38
CA GLY A 104 -18.30 -10.71 5.53
C GLY A 104 -17.88 -10.62 4.05
N ASN A 105 -16.85 -9.87 3.72
CA ASN A 105 -16.28 -9.87 2.38
C ASN A 105 -15.11 -10.84 2.31
N PRO A 106 -15.21 -11.96 1.58
CA PRO A 106 -14.15 -12.97 1.51
C PRO A 106 -12.86 -12.46 0.85
N GLY A 107 -12.93 -11.39 0.06
CA GLY A 107 -11.75 -10.74 -0.54
C GLY A 107 -10.94 -9.88 0.42
N ILE A 108 -11.43 -9.67 1.65
CA ILE A 108 -10.81 -8.81 2.68
C ILE A 108 -10.54 -9.62 3.96
N ALA A 109 -10.42 -10.92 3.86
CA ALA A 109 -10.02 -11.74 4.99
C ALA A 109 -8.55 -11.49 5.35
N ALA A 110 -8.26 -11.45 6.65
CA ALA A 110 -6.87 -11.47 7.08
C ALA A 110 -6.19 -12.74 6.55
N TYR A 111 -4.99 -12.60 5.99
CA TYR A 111 -4.21 -13.75 5.58
C TYR A 111 -3.81 -14.55 6.82
N THR A 112 -4.36 -15.75 6.96
CA THR A 112 -4.09 -16.67 8.08
C THR A 112 -3.19 -17.85 7.67
N GLY A 113 -2.72 -17.86 6.44
CA GLY A 113 -1.84 -18.93 5.93
C GLY A 113 -0.41 -18.77 6.44
N THR A 114 0.17 -19.87 6.90
CA THR A 114 1.62 -20.02 7.05
C THR A 114 2.22 -20.07 5.64
N LEU A 115 3.22 -19.23 5.35
CA LEU A 115 4.07 -19.44 4.18
C LEU A 115 4.87 -20.73 4.45
N GLU A 116 4.32 -21.87 4.05
CA GLU A 116 5.12 -23.07 3.93
C GLU A 116 6.04 -22.88 2.74
N GLY A 117 7.35 -22.80 3.04
CA GLY A 117 8.42 -22.64 2.08
C GLY A 117 8.66 -23.85 1.20
#